data_d006bb4f4edaac73cd986a1e04e1a0ec
#
_entry.id   d006bb4f4edaac73cd986a1e04e1a0ec
#
_cell.length_a   1.000
_cell.length_b   1.000
_cell.length_c   1.000
_cell.angle_alpha   90.00
_cell.angle_beta   90.00
_cell.angle_gamma   90.00
#
_symmetry.space_group_name_H-M   'P 1'
#
loop_
_entity.id
_entity.type
_entity.pdbx_description
1 polymer ?
#
loop_
_entity_poly.entity_id
_entity_poly.type
_entity_poly.pdbx_seq_one_letter_code
_entity_poly.pdbx_strand_id
1 'polypeptide(L)'
;MIADKLIEIAKNEVGYLEKSREAVEADPDVLYDFTKGAGSDNYTKYAVEQWEERYFNGKKQGVAWCAVFVGWCFLKAYGKDKALRLQCQPKSGNAGAGCGAASNYYKQKNRWRSDPEKGDQIFFTDGKEMTHTGLVEYVEGNKVHTIEGNCDGGVRRRSYDLNAARIAGYGHPDWTIVDDGGETEMELAKVVLPSGASGSTVNMRQQPSKSAKIVDQVPVGETVRVTDDQGQWCKVEYDGRTGWMMSNYLEYLNQDGQPDTDAGGYYAVTLTAEQVEMINAALTTAQNMIDSIGCIIGRG
;
A
#
# COMPACT_ATOMS: atom_id res chain seq x y z
N MET A 1 -1.78 7.46 21.64
CA MET A 1 -2.93 7.65 20.72
C MET A 1 -2.61 6.95 19.40
N ILE A 2 -3.60 6.45 18.70
CA ILE A 2 -3.42 5.61 17.49
C ILE A 2 -2.58 6.31 16.40
N ALA A 3 -2.85 7.57 16.15
CA ALA A 3 -2.12 8.38 15.17
C ALA A 3 -0.66 8.70 15.58
N ASP A 4 -0.24 8.42 16.80
CA ASP A 4 1.10 8.79 17.27
C ASP A 4 2.21 8.08 16.49
N LYS A 5 1.99 6.78 16.19
CA LYS A 5 2.95 5.99 15.40
C LYS A 5 3.16 6.57 14.00
N LEU A 6 2.06 6.98 13.33
CA LEU A 6 2.11 7.61 12.02
C LEU A 6 2.91 8.91 12.05
N ILE A 7 2.60 9.75 13.04
CA ILE A 7 3.24 11.06 13.17
C ILE A 7 4.70 10.95 13.57
N GLU A 8 5.09 9.99 14.42
CA GLU A 8 6.50 9.75 14.74
C GLU A 8 7.30 9.33 13.50
N ILE A 9 6.76 8.47 12.64
CA ILE A 9 7.40 8.12 11.37
C ILE A 9 7.61 9.37 10.51
N ALA A 10 6.57 10.20 10.35
CA ALA A 10 6.67 11.42 9.56
C ALA A 10 7.68 12.43 10.16
N LYS A 11 7.74 12.55 11.50
CA LYS A 11 8.71 13.42 12.20
C LYS A 11 10.15 13.00 11.95
N ASN A 12 10.42 11.70 11.94
CA ASN A 12 11.77 11.17 11.72
C ASN A 12 12.28 11.46 10.30
N GLU A 13 11.40 11.82 9.37
CA GLU A 13 11.77 12.18 7.99
C GLU A 13 11.98 13.70 7.79
N VAL A 14 11.67 14.54 8.77
CA VAL A 14 11.84 16.00 8.65
C VAL A 14 13.30 16.37 8.39
N GLY A 15 13.52 17.09 7.28
CA GLY A 15 14.85 17.44 6.80
C GLY A 15 15.36 16.57 5.64
N TYR A 16 14.69 15.48 5.31
CA TYR A 16 15.00 14.72 4.10
C TYR A 16 14.84 15.59 2.85
N LEU A 17 15.79 15.50 1.92
CA LEU A 17 15.77 16.19 0.63
C LEU A 17 15.66 15.19 -0.51
N GLU A 18 14.84 15.51 -1.51
CA GLU A 18 14.82 14.76 -2.77
C GLU A 18 16.17 14.77 -3.46
N LYS A 19 16.42 13.80 -4.30
CA LYS A 19 17.71 13.59 -4.96
C LYS A 19 17.65 14.00 -6.43
N SER A 20 18.82 14.40 -6.96
CA SER A 20 18.98 14.49 -8.39
C SER A 20 19.04 13.08 -9.01
N ARG A 21 18.58 12.99 -10.26
CA ARG A 21 18.68 11.74 -11.02
C ARG A 21 20.15 11.31 -11.16
N GLU A 22 21.03 12.24 -11.47
CA GLU A 22 22.47 11.98 -11.65
C GLU A 22 23.08 11.37 -10.39
N ALA A 23 22.77 11.91 -9.19
CA ALA A 23 23.28 11.39 -7.94
C ALA A 23 22.82 9.96 -7.69
N VAL A 24 21.56 9.64 -7.99
CA VAL A 24 20.98 8.29 -7.78
C VAL A 24 21.54 7.28 -8.81
N GLU A 25 21.78 7.72 -10.05
CA GLU A 25 22.40 6.87 -11.08
C GLU A 25 23.86 6.57 -10.76
N ALA A 26 24.58 7.51 -10.13
CA ALA A 26 25.96 7.33 -9.69
C ALA A 26 26.09 6.47 -8.41
N ASP A 27 25.19 6.63 -7.47
CA ASP A 27 25.18 5.93 -6.19
C ASP A 27 23.73 5.83 -5.67
N PRO A 28 23.04 4.69 -5.90
CA PRO A 28 21.65 4.52 -5.44
C PRO A 28 21.45 4.67 -3.93
N ASP A 29 22.48 4.46 -3.12
CA ASP A 29 22.40 4.54 -1.66
C ASP A 29 22.19 5.97 -1.16
N VAL A 30 22.44 7.00 -2.00
CA VAL A 30 22.12 8.40 -1.66
C VAL A 30 20.63 8.62 -1.38
N LEU A 31 19.74 7.75 -1.90
CA LEU A 31 18.32 7.80 -1.60
C LEU A 31 18.01 7.69 -0.10
N TYR A 32 18.87 7.02 0.65
CA TYR A 32 18.69 6.79 2.10
C TYR A 32 19.43 7.80 2.97
N ASP A 33 20.28 8.65 2.39
CA ASP A 33 20.87 9.78 3.08
C ASP A 33 19.90 10.97 3.10
N PHE A 34 19.93 11.78 4.14
CA PHE A 34 19.01 12.92 4.27
C PHE A 34 19.32 14.07 3.30
N THR A 35 20.59 14.34 3.07
CA THR A 35 21.04 15.55 2.34
C THR A 35 21.99 15.26 1.18
N LYS A 36 22.75 14.15 1.23
CA LYS A 36 23.68 13.77 0.16
C LYS A 36 22.91 13.53 -1.15
N GLY A 37 23.43 14.01 -2.26
CA GLY A 37 22.80 13.87 -3.56
C GLY A 37 21.52 14.70 -3.75
N ALA A 38 21.28 15.72 -2.91
CA ALA A 38 20.12 16.59 -3.02
C ALA A 38 20.03 17.24 -4.41
N GLY A 39 18.82 17.35 -4.94
CA GLY A 39 18.53 17.93 -6.25
C GLY A 39 17.08 18.34 -6.38
N SER A 40 16.57 18.42 -7.61
CA SER A 40 15.20 18.83 -7.91
C SER A 40 14.48 17.88 -8.90
N ASP A 41 14.89 16.61 -8.93
CA ASP A 41 14.37 15.65 -9.90
C ASP A 41 13.32 14.70 -9.30
N ASN A 42 12.84 14.98 -8.08
CA ASN A 42 11.82 14.18 -7.39
C ASN A 42 12.21 12.70 -7.19
N TYR A 43 13.49 12.40 -7.00
CA TYR A 43 13.95 11.06 -6.69
C TYR A 43 13.96 10.86 -5.17
N THR A 44 13.25 9.83 -4.67
CA THR A 44 13.10 9.60 -3.24
C THR A 44 13.12 8.12 -2.88
N LYS A 45 13.58 7.79 -1.67
CA LYS A 45 13.44 6.43 -1.10
C LYS A 45 11.98 6.00 -0.99
N TYR A 46 11.08 6.95 -0.72
CA TYR A 46 9.63 6.68 -0.55
C TYR A 46 9.02 6.03 -1.79
N ALA A 47 9.42 6.51 -2.97
CA ALA A 47 8.93 5.96 -4.23
C ALA A 47 9.50 4.56 -4.53
N VAL A 48 10.75 4.29 -4.12
CA VAL A 48 11.37 2.96 -4.27
C VAL A 48 10.67 1.94 -3.39
N GLU A 49 10.60 2.20 -2.08
CA GLU A 49 10.03 1.28 -1.10
C GLU A 49 8.55 0.97 -1.38
N GLN A 50 7.76 1.96 -1.79
CA GLN A 50 6.37 1.71 -2.18
C GLN A 50 6.22 0.92 -3.49
N TRP A 51 7.18 1.05 -4.40
CA TRP A 51 7.20 0.20 -5.59
C TRP A 51 7.54 -1.26 -5.26
N GLU A 52 8.45 -1.50 -4.35
CA GLU A 52 8.79 -2.85 -3.88
C GLU A 52 7.56 -3.53 -3.26
N GLU A 53 6.78 -2.79 -2.49
CA GLU A 53 5.52 -3.26 -1.89
C GLU A 53 4.33 -3.29 -2.86
N ARG A 54 4.49 -2.81 -4.10
CA ARG A 54 3.37 -2.68 -5.05
C ARG A 54 2.20 -1.84 -4.49
N TYR A 55 2.51 -0.81 -3.72
CA TYR A 55 1.49 0.02 -3.07
C TYR A 55 0.68 0.83 -4.09
N PHE A 56 1.34 1.55 -4.99
CA PHE A 56 0.70 2.36 -6.04
C PHE A 56 0.69 1.66 -7.41
N ASN A 57 -0.09 2.21 -8.33
CA ASN A 57 -0.24 1.77 -9.71
C ASN A 57 0.98 2.12 -10.59
N GLY A 58 2.17 1.79 -10.16
CA GLY A 58 3.44 1.97 -10.88
C GLY A 58 4.48 2.73 -10.07
N LYS A 59 5.70 2.77 -10.60
CA LYS A 59 6.81 3.52 -10.01
C LYS A 59 6.50 5.02 -9.95
N LYS A 60 6.85 5.66 -8.84
CA LYS A 60 6.58 7.09 -8.59
C LYS A 60 7.86 7.90 -8.44
N GLN A 61 8.97 7.47 -9.08
CA GLN A 61 10.19 8.27 -9.16
C GLN A 61 10.09 9.35 -10.22
N GLY A 62 10.69 10.50 -9.98
CA GLY A 62 10.73 11.60 -10.91
C GLY A 62 9.40 12.35 -11.07
N VAL A 63 8.46 12.18 -10.13
CA VAL A 63 7.16 12.87 -10.10
C VAL A 63 6.90 13.48 -8.74
N ALA A 64 5.96 14.44 -8.66
CA ALA A 64 5.56 15.04 -7.38
C ALA A 64 5.22 13.97 -6.35
N TRP A 65 5.82 14.05 -5.17
CA TRP A 65 5.83 12.97 -4.19
C TRP A 65 5.17 13.31 -2.84
N CYS A 66 4.40 14.38 -2.76
CA CYS A 66 3.67 14.72 -1.53
C CYS A 66 2.72 13.60 -1.09
N ALA A 67 1.89 13.08 -1.99
CA ALA A 67 1.01 11.95 -1.69
C ALA A 67 1.77 10.63 -1.54
N VAL A 68 2.91 10.48 -2.23
CA VAL A 68 3.82 9.33 -2.06
C VAL A 68 4.39 9.31 -0.63
N PHE A 69 4.84 10.44 -0.11
CA PHE A 69 5.32 10.56 1.26
C PHE A 69 4.25 10.17 2.29
N VAL A 70 3.04 10.72 2.15
CA VAL A 70 1.93 10.38 3.05
C VAL A 70 1.64 8.88 3.02
N GLY A 71 1.47 8.30 1.83
CA GLY A 71 1.24 6.85 1.68
C GLY A 71 2.38 6.01 2.27
N TRP A 72 3.64 6.45 2.12
CA TRP A 72 4.79 5.78 2.72
C TRP A 72 4.74 5.81 4.26
N CYS A 73 4.36 6.93 4.86
CA CYS A 73 4.21 7.02 6.32
C CYS A 73 3.17 6.02 6.83
N PHE A 74 2.01 5.90 6.17
CA PHE A 74 1.00 4.90 6.51
C PHE A 74 1.50 3.47 6.32
N LEU A 75 2.17 3.19 5.20
CA LEU A 75 2.77 1.89 4.91
C LEU A 75 3.74 1.46 6.01
N LYS A 76 4.65 2.35 6.41
CA LYS A 76 5.63 2.07 7.48
C LYS A 76 4.99 1.94 8.85
N ALA A 77 3.92 2.68 9.12
CA ALA A 77 3.23 2.63 10.41
C ALA A 77 2.41 1.35 10.59
N TYR A 78 1.72 0.90 9.56
CA TYR A 78 0.64 -0.09 9.73
C TYR A 78 0.74 -1.29 8.78
N GLY A 79 1.74 -1.34 7.89
CA GLY A 79 1.82 -2.33 6.83
C GLY A 79 0.87 -2.00 5.66
N LYS A 80 1.06 -2.70 4.54
CA LYS A 80 0.43 -2.36 3.26
C LYS A 80 -1.10 -2.36 3.32
N ASP A 81 -1.70 -3.44 3.78
CA ASP A 81 -3.15 -3.61 3.70
C ASP A 81 -3.90 -2.67 4.63
N LYS A 82 -3.43 -2.52 5.88
CA LYS A 82 -4.00 -1.53 6.82
C LYS A 82 -3.79 -0.11 6.32
N ALA A 83 -2.64 0.22 5.74
CA ALA A 83 -2.35 1.53 5.19
C ALA A 83 -3.32 1.92 4.05
N LEU A 84 -3.60 0.99 3.13
CA LEU A 84 -4.57 1.21 2.05
C LEU A 84 -5.98 1.42 2.60
N ARG A 85 -6.42 0.58 3.54
CA ARG A 85 -7.73 0.68 4.19
C ARG A 85 -7.89 1.99 4.97
N LEU A 86 -6.89 2.35 5.81
CA LEU A 86 -6.86 3.60 6.58
C LEU A 86 -7.01 4.84 5.67
N GLN A 87 -6.36 4.83 4.52
CA GLN A 87 -6.43 5.92 3.54
C GLN A 87 -7.62 5.77 2.56
N CYS A 88 -8.54 4.84 2.80
CA CYS A 88 -9.69 4.55 1.92
C CYS A 88 -9.28 4.23 0.47
N GLN A 89 -8.06 3.81 0.24
CA GLN A 89 -7.51 3.55 -1.09
C GLN A 89 -8.02 2.23 -1.66
N PRO A 90 -8.02 2.06 -3.00
CA PRO A 90 -8.29 0.78 -3.62
C PRO A 90 -7.18 -0.22 -3.30
N LYS A 91 -7.43 -1.50 -3.60
CA LYS A 91 -6.46 -2.58 -3.38
C LYS A 91 -5.08 -2.26 -3.96
N SER A 92 -4.07 -2.88 -3.40
CA SER A 92 -2.66 -2.77 -3.79
C SER A 92 -2.47 -2.79 -5.32
N GLY A 93 -1.60 -1.92 -5.81
CA GLY A 93 -1.31 -1.76 -7.24
C GLY A 93 -2.34 -0.94 -8.03
N ASN A 94 -3.47 -0.56 -7.45
CA ASN A 94 -4.51 0.26 -8.10
C ASN A 94 -4.58 1.68 -7.53
N ALA A 95 -3.94 1.95 -6.41
CA ALA A 95 -3.96 3.26 -5.78
C ALA A 95 -3.19 4.30 -6.60
N GLY A 96 -3.79 5.46 -6.81
CA GLY A 96 -3.14 6.61 -7.44
C GLY A 96 -2.35 7.42 -6.42
N ALA A 97 -1.15 7.86 -6.79
CA ALA A 97 -0.26 8.67 -5.94
C ALA A 97 -0.49 10.18 -6.09
N GLY A 98 -1.55 10.63 -6.73
CA GLY A 98 -1.88 12.04 -6.91
C GLY A 98 -2.83 12.56 -5.83
N CYS A 99 -2.71 13.85 -5.46
CA CYS A 99 -3.56 14.48 -4.43
C CYS A 99 -5.05 14.39 -4.76
N GLY A 100 -5.43 14.55 -6.03
CA GLY A 100 -6.81 14.43 -6.48
C GLY A 100 -7.37 13.02 -6.28
N ALA A 101 -6.60 11.98 -6.64
CA ALA A 101 -7.00 10.60 -6.42
C ALA A 101 -7.15 10.30 -4.92
N ALA A 102 -6.14 10.64 -4.12
CA ALA A 102 -6.15 10.44 -2.68
C ALA A 102 -7.35 11.12 -2.00
N SER A 103 -7.64 12.39 -2.33
CA SER A 103 -8.80 13.10 -1.77
C SER A 103 -10.14 12.43 -2.14
N ASN A 104 -10.25 11.92 -3.36
CA ASN A 104 -11.47 11.26 -3.84
C ASN A 104 -11.73 9.95 -3.10
N TYR A 105 -10.70 9.20 -2.72
CA TYR A 105 -10.89 7.97 -1.95
C TYR A 105 -11.57 8.24 -0.61
N TYR A 106 -11.14 9.25 0.14
CA TYR A 106 -11.81 9.68 1.38
C TYR A 106 -13.25 10.15 1.14
N LYS A 107 -13.48 10.95 0.09
CA LYS A 107 -14.82 11.44 -0.26
C LYS A 107 -15.78 10.30 -0.58
N GLN A 108 -15.35 9.32 -1.35
CA GLN A 108 -16.15 8.15 -1.72
C GLN A 108 -16.53 7.27 -0.52
N LYS A 109 -15.74 7.31 0.55
CA LYS A 109 -15.98 6.56 1.79
C LYS A 109 -16.62 7.40 2.90
N ASN A 110 -17.08 8.63 2.60
CA ASN A 110 -17.63 9.59 3.59
C ASN A 110 -16.66 9.91 4.74
N ARG A 111 -15.35 9.89 4.44
CA ARG A 111 -14.27 10.19 5.38
C ARG A 111 -13.62 11.55 5.13
N TRP A 112 -14.32 12.43 4.44
CA TRP A 112 -13.89 13.81 4.18
C TRP A 112 -14.50 14.75 5.19
N ARG A 113 -13.70 15.65 5.80
CA ARG A 113 -14.15 16.60 6.82
C ARG A 113 -13.54 17.99 6.64
N SER A 114 -14.12 18.99 7.32
CA SER A 114 -13.65 20.39 7.33
C SER A 114 -12.77 20.72 8.53
N ASP A 115 -12.88 19.97 9.61
CA ASP A 115 -12.16 20.15 10.87
C ASP A 115 -11.05 19.11 11.00
N PRO A 116 -9.79 19.53 11.27
CA PRO A 116 -8.66 18.61 11.34
C PRO A 116 -8.53 17.92 12.70
N GLU A 117 -8.07 16.67 12.63
CA GLU A 117 -7.55 15.94 13.79
C GLU A 117 -6.12 15.46 13.51
N LYS A 118 -5.37 15.18 14.57
CA LYS A 118 -4.02 14.59 14.45
C LYS A 118 -4.07 13.28 13.67
N GLY A 119 -3.22 13.16 12.66
CA GLY A 119 -3.15 11.99 11.78
C GLY A 119 -4.03 12.09 10.53
N ASP A 120 -4.85 13.13 10.40
CA ASP A 120 -5.58 13.40 9.17
C ASP A 120 -4.62 13.71 8.02
N GLN A 121 -5.03 13.37 6.83
CA GLN A 121 -4.37 13.82 5.61
C GLN A 121 -4.97 15.15 5.17
N ILE A 122 -4.20 16.24 5.26
CA ILE A 122 -4.61 17.57 4.79
C ILE A 122 -4.44 17.66 3.27
N PHE A 123 -5.37 18.33 2.61
CA PHE A 123 -5.33 18.60 1.18
C PHE A 123 -5.42 20.08 0.87
N PHE A 124 -4.60 20.52 -0.09
CA PHE A 124 -4.55 21.91 -0.53
C PHE A 124 -5.05 22.02 -1.97
N THR A 125 -5.62 23.18 -2.30
CA THR A 125 -6.19 23.49 -3.61
C THR A 125 -5.79 24.89 -4.08
N ASP A 126 -5.80 25.07 -5.39
CA ASP A 126 -5.73 26.40 -6.04
C ASP A 126 -7.14 26.91 -6.43
N GLY A 127 -8.19 26.23 -5.98
CA GLY A 127 -9.59 26.52 -6.32
C GLY A 127 -10.09 25.73 -7.55
N LYS A 128 -9.23 25.02 -8.27
CA LYS A 128 -9.57 24.18 -9.43
C LYS A 128 -9.28 22.72 -9.16
N GLU A 129 -8.09 22.43 -8.66
CA GLU A 129 -7.63 21.08 -8.40
C GLU A 129 -6.90 20.95 -7.06
N MET A 130 -6.66 19.71 -6.64
CA MET A 130 -5.82 19.44 -5.47
C MET A 130 -4.36 19.53 -5.87
N THR A 131 -3.64 20.46 -5.27
CA THR A 131 -2.26 20.80 -5.64
C THR A 131 -1.22 20.19 -4.72
N HIS A 132 -1.58 19.89 -3.46
CA HIS A 132 -0.65 19.41 -2.46
C HIS A 132 -1.35 18.64 -1.34
N THR A 133 -0.58 17.89 -0.55
CA THR A 133 -1.07 17.14 0.61
C THR A 133 0.04 16.91 1.63
N GLY A 134 -0.35 16.69 2.90
CA GLY A 134 0.54 16.37 4.01
C GLY A 134 -0.21 15.64 5.12
N LEU A 135 0.43 15.52 6.27
CA LEU A 135 -0.16 14.94 7.48
C LEU A 135 -0.37 16.03 8.55
N VAL A 136 -1.51 16.00 9.23
CA VAL A 136 -1.77 16.86 10.39
C VAL A 136 -0.97 16.34 11.58
N GLU A 137 0.02 17.11 12.02
CA GLU A 137 0.82 16.79 13.19
C GLU A 137 0.05 17.06 14.50
N TYR A 138 -0.56 18.24 14.58
CA TYR A 138 -1.46 18.67 15.68
C TYR A 138 -2.21 19.94 15.31
N VAL A 139 -3.21 20.28 16.13
CA VAL A 139 -3.94 21.55 16.04
C VAL A 139 -3.70 22.33 17.31
N GLU A 140 -3.38 23.63 17.18
CA GLU A 140 -3.19 24.54 18.32
C GLU A 140 -3.83 25.89 18.02
N GLY A 141 -4.78 26.29 18.86
CA GLY A 141 -5.54 27.54 18.67
C GLY A 141 -6.26 27.56 17.32
N ASN A 142 -5.98 28.57 16.48
CA ASN A 142 -6.54 28.70 15.13
C ASN A 142 -5.59 28.17 14.04
N LYS A 143 -4.68 27.28 14.38
CA LYS A 143 -3.66 26.78 13.43
C LYS A 143 -3.65 25.26 13.37
N VAL A 144 -3.49 24.75 12.15
CA VAL A 144 -3.12 23.38 11.88
C VAL A 144 -1.62 23.31 11.58
N HIS A 145 -0.92 22.41 12.26
CA HIS A 145 0.50 22.12 12.06
C HIS A 145 0.63 20.82 11.30
N THR A 146 1.51 20.81 10.29
CA THR A 146 1.61 19.70 9.33
C THR A 146 3.05 19.23 9.15
N ILE A 147 3.19 17.99 8.67
CA ILE A 147 4.44 17.45 8.11
C ILE A 147 4.14 17.08 6.65
N GLU A 148 4.92 17.64 5.73
CA GLU A 148 4.66 17.59 4.30
C GLU A 148 5.87 17.12 3.54
N GLY A 149 5.71 16.13 2.66
CA GLY A 149 6.69 15.75 1.66
C GLY A 149 6.55 16.61 0.40
N ASN A 150 7.61 16.69 -0.39
CA ASN A 150 7.68 17.55 -1.59
C ASN A 150 7.36 19.02 -1.31
N CYS A 151 7.76 19.49 -0.15
CA CYS A 151 7.63 20.86 0.27
C CYS A 151 9.00 21.53 0.19
N ASP A 152 9.19 22.42 -0.79
CA ASP A 152 10.51 23.00 -1.14
C ASP A 152 11.58 21.90 -1.32
N GLY A 153 11.26 20.86 -2.10
CA GLY A 153 12.17 19.76 -2.40
C GLY A 153 12.51 18.85 -1.22
N GLY A 154 11.74 18.88 -0.13
CA GLY A 154 12.04 18.08 1.05
C GLY A 154 10.83 17.75 1.92
N VAL A 155 11.09 17.12 3.06
CA VAL A 155 10.11 16.94 4.13
C VAL A 155 10.21 18.08 5.12
N ARG A 156 9.11 18.82 5.30
CA ARG A 156 9.08 20.05 6.10
C ARG A 156 7.88 20.07 7.05
N ARG A 157 8.05 20.75 8.21
CA ARG A 157 6.93 21.22 9.02
C ARG A 157 6.40 22.52 8.47
N ARG A 158 5.07 22.67 8.48
CA ARG A 158 4.35 23.88 8.11
C ARG A 158 3.25 24.18 9.11
N SER A 159 2.71 25.39 9.06
CA SER A 159 1.58 25.82 9.86
C SER A 159 0.69 26.73 9.06
N TYR A 160 -0.61 26.54 9.16
CA TYR A 160 -1.63 27.29 8.43
C TYR A 160 -2.76 27.71 9.37
N ASP A 161 -3.40 28.83 9.07
CA ASP A 161 -4.66 29.17 9.72
C ASP A 161 -5.74 28.18 9.28
N LEU A 162 -6.58 27.72 10.21
CA LEU A 162 -7.61 26.72 9.93
C LEU A 162 -8.57 27.12 8.82
N ASN A 163 -8.79 28.44 8.63
CA ASN A 163 -9.65 28.99 7.59
C ASN A 163 -8.88 29.47 6.35
N ALA A 164 -7.62 29.06 6.17
CA ALA A 164 -6.83 29.45 5.00
C ALA A 164 -7.49 28.93 3.71
N ALA A 165 -7.76 29.81 2.75
CA ALA A 165 -8.49 29.52 1.52
C ALA A 165 -7.85 28.41 0.67
N ARG A 166 -6.54 28.16 0.85
CA ARG A 166 -5.85 27.08 0.17
C ARG A 166 -6.13 25.69 0.74
N ILE A 167 -6.71 25.57 1.95
CA ILE A 167 -7.08 24.29 2.54
C ILE A 167 -8.40 23.84 1.93
N ALA A 168 -8.38 22.71 1.23
CA ALA A 168 -9.57 22.13 0.62
C ALA A 168 -10.37 21.29 1.63
N GLY A 169 -9.71 20.70 2.61
CA GLY A 169 -10.28 19.85 3.64
C GLY A 169 -9.34 18.73 4.07
N TYR A 170 -9.88 17.76 4.80
CA TYR A 170 -9.11 16.72 5.46
C TYR A 170 -9.71 15.34 5.17
N GLY A 171 -8.86 14.40 4.82
CA GLY A 171 -9.19 12.99 4.77
C GLY A 171 -8.94 12.37 6.14
N HIS A 172 -10.00 11.89 6.79
CA HIS A 172 -9.92 11.26 8.11
C HIS A 172 -9.74 9.75 7.95
N PRO A 173 -8.56 9.19 8.32
CA PRO A 173 -8.32 7.75 8.23
C PRO A 173 -9.35 6.94 9.02
N ASP A 174 -9.63 5.73 8.57
CA ASP A 174 -10.50 4.84 9.32
C ASP A 174 -9.76 4.21 10.51
N TRP A 175 -9.61 4.98 11.57
CA TRP A 175 -8.86 4.55 12.75
C TRP A 175 -9.46 3.34 13.47
N THR A 176 -10.73 2.98 13.19
CA THR A 176 -11.34 1.77 13.75
C THR A 176 -10.57 0.51 13.33
N ILE A 177 -9.91 0.55 12.16
CA ILE A 177 -9.04 -0.53 11.66
C ILE A 177 -7.83 -0.82 12.56
N VAL A 178 -7.44 0.15 13.41
CA VAL A 178 -6.24 0.07 14.28
C VAL A 178 -6.60 0.12 15.76
N ASP A 179 -7.84 0.56 16.11
CA ASP A 179 -8.28 0.81 17.48
C ASP A 179 -8.80 -0.46 18.18
N ASP A 180 -8.78 -1.58 17.51
CA ASP A 180 -9.30 -2.87 18.02
C ASP A 180 -8.46 -3.46 19.17
N GLY A 181 -8.03 -2.59 20.12
CA GLY A 181 -7.56 -2.99 21.46
C GLY A 181 -6.41 -4.01 21.48
N GLY A 182 -5.60 -4.08 20.43
CA GLY A 182 -4.55 -5.07 20.27
C GLY A 182 -5.02 -6.40 19.67
N GLU A 183 -6.29 -6.54 19.36
CA GLU A 183 -6.75 -7.53 18.40
C GLU A 183 -6.60 -6.90 17.00
N THR A 184 -5.54 -7.28 16.27
CA THR A 184 -5.60 -7.29 14.81
C THR A 184 -6.97 -7.88 14.46
N GLU A 185 -7.79 -7.23 13.58
CA GLU A 185 -8.86 -7.97 12.92
C GLU A 185 -8.17 -9.23 12.44
N MET A 186 -8.53 -10.33 13.11
CA MET A 186 -7.89 -11.59 12.87
C MET A 186 -8.44 -12.05 11.54
N GLU A 187 -7.68 -11.79 10.49
CA GLU A 187 -8.05 -12.31 9.18
C GLU A 187 -8.05 -13.82 9.32
N LEU A 188 -9.23 -14.38 9.35
CA LEU A 188 -9.41 -15.81 9.34
C LEU A 188 -9.32 -16.28 7.90
N ALA A 189 -8.55 -17.32 7.68
CA ALA A 189 -8.48 -17.96 6.38
C ALA A 189 -8.70 -19.46 6.52
N LYS A 190 -9.48 -20.02 5.62
CA LYS A 190 -9.66 -21.46 5.49
C LYS A 190 -8.48 -22.04 4.73
N VAL A 191 -7.92 -23.13 5.22
CA VAL A 191 -6.87 -23.86 4.53
C VAL A 191 -7.47 -24.64 3.35
N VAL A 192 -7.02 -24.33 2.15
CA VAL A 192 -7.51 -24.91 0.89
C VAL A 192 -6.37 -25.48 0.06
N LEU A 193 -6.70 -26.35 -0.89
CA LEU A 193 -5.75 -26.83 -1.90
C LEU A 193 -5.94 -26.02 -3.19
N PRO A 194 -4.88 -25.44 -3.75
CA PRO A 194 -4.96 -24.83 -5.06
C PRO A 194 -5.26 -25.87 -6.14
N SER A 195 -5.79 -25.42 -7.29
CA SER A 195 -6.12 -26.30 -8.41
C SER A 195 -4.93 -27.16 -8.83
N GLY A 196 -5.16 -28.48 -8.95
CA GLY A 196 -4.13 -29.46 -9.31
C GLY A 196 -3.27 -29.95 -8.12
N ALA A 197 -3.44 -29.42 -6.92
CA ALA A 197 -2.80 -29.97 -5.72
C ALA A 197 -3.67 -31.09 -5.10
N SER A 198 -3.02 -32.02 -4.43
CA SER A 198 -3.67 -33.13 -3.72
C SER A 198 -3.04 -33.28 -2.34
N GLY A 199 -3.83 -33.75 -1.38
CA GLY A 199 -3.40 -33.95 0.00
C GLY A 199 -4.52 -33.64 0.99
N SER A 200 -4.29 -33.97 2.26
CA SER A 200 -5.23 -33.71 3.35
C SER A 200 -4.73 -32.62 4.32
N THR A 201 -3.48 -32.20 4.17
CA THR A 201 -2.85 -31.20 5.04
C THR A 201 -1.99 -30.24 4.24
N VAL A 202 -1.74 -29.04 4.79
CA VAL A 202 -0.81 -28.03 4.25
C VAL A 202 0.28 -27.75 5.28
N ASN A 203 1.53 -27.69 4.82
CA ASN A 203 2.66 -27.45 5.70
C ASN A 203 2.71 -26.01 6.22
N MET A 204 2.77 -25.86 7.54
CA MET A 204 3.14 -24.63 8.22
C MET A 204 4.63 -24.68 8.56
N ARG A 205 5.40 -23.64 8.17
CA ARG A 205 6.86 -23.66 8.19
C ARG A 205 7.45 -22.57 9.11
N GLN A 206 8.66 -22.79 9.57
CA GLN A 206 9.36 -21.87 10.48
C GLN A 206 9.68 -20.52 9.84
N GLN A 207 9.88 -20.49 8.53
CA GLN A 207 10.23 -19.29 7.74
C GLN A 207 9.48 -19.30 6.39
N PRO A 208 9.32 -18.15 5.72
CA PRO A 208 8.64 -18.05 4.43
C PRO A 208 9.48 -18.63 3.28
N SER A 209 9.73 -19.93 3.33
CA SER A 209 10.53 -20.67 2.34
C SER A 209 10.07 -22.12 2.23
N LYS A 210 10.04 -22.65 0.99
CA LYS A 210 9.69 -24.04 0.72
C LYS A 210 10.68 -25.05 1.33
N SER A 211 11.93 -24.64 1.58
CA SER A 211 12.98 -25.44 2.22
C SER A 211 13.02 -25.32 3.74
N ALA A 212 12.26 -24.38 4.31
CA ALA A 212 12.21 -24.18 5.77
C ALA A 212 11.60 -25.39 6.47
N LYS A 213 12.04 -25.61 7.74
CA LYS A 213 11.52 -26.67 8.59
C LYS A 213 10.01 -26.57 8.75
N ILE A 214 9.31 -27.67 8.62
CA ILE A 214 7.88 -27.77 8.91
C ILE A 214 7.71 -27.74 10.44
N VAL A 215 6.88 -26.82 10.94
CA VAL A 215 6.51 -26.70 12.35
C VAL A 215 5.20 -27.36 12.67
N ASP A 216 4.30 -27.44 11.67
CA ASP A 216 3.04 -28.16 11.78
C ASP A 216 2.49 -28.52 10.39
N GLN A 217 1.45 -29.37 10.36
CA GLN A 217 0.69 -29.73 9.17
C GLN A 217 -0.79 -29.49 9.44
N VAL A 218 -1.32 -28.40 8.86
CA VAL A 218 -2.71 -27.99 9.09
C VAL A 218 -3.63 -28.73 8.14
N PRO A 219 -4.71 -29.39 8.63
CA PRO A 219 -5.66 -30.07 7.77
C PRO A 219 -6.37 -29.12 6.81
N VAL A 220 -6.63 -29.61 5.59
CA VAL A 220 -7.44 -28.87 4.61
C VAL A 220 -8.86 -28.73 5.15
N GLY A 221 -9.40 -27.52 5.06
CA GLY A 221 -10.71 -27.18 5.60
C GLY A 221 -10.68 -26.51 6.97
N GLU A 222 -9.56 -26.62 7.71
CA GLU A 222 -9.38 -25.90 8.97
C GLU A 222 -9.23 -24.40 8.77
N THR A 223 -9.56 -23.65 9.80
CA THR A 223 -9.40 -22.19 9.82
C THR A 223 -8.15 -21.82 10.60
N VAL A 224 -7.33 -20.98 10.01
CA VAL A 224 -6.13 -20.38 10.61
C VAL A 224 -6.31 -18.88 10.78
N ARG A 225 -5.60 -18.31 11.73
CA ARG A 225 -5.52 -16.87 11.92
C ARG A 225 -4.32 -16.33 11.15
N VAL A 226 -4.52 -15.41 10.20
CA VAL A 226 -3.45 -14.74 9.49
C VAL A 226 -2.99 -13.54 10.32
N THR A 227 -1.69 -13.49 10.66
CA THR A 227 -1.10 -12.45 11.51
C THR A 227 -0.13 -11.54 10.76
N ASP A 228 0.30 -11.94 9.56
CA ASP A 228 1.17 -11.15 8.66
C ASP A 228 1.02 -11.69 7.23
N ASP A 229 0.97 -10.82 6.24
CA ASP A 229 0.90 -11.16 4.82
C ASP A 229 2.07 -10.51 4.07
N GLN A 230 2.96 -11.35 3.53
CA GLN A 230 4.11 -10.95 2.72
C GLN A 230 3.91 -11.34 1.23
N GLY A 231 2.68 -11.38 0.77
CA GLY A 231 2.30 -11.70 -0.62
C GLY A 231 2.30 -13.20 -0.90
N GLN A 232 3.43 -13.82 -1.16
CA GLN A 232 3.51 -15.27 -1.41
C GLN A 232 3.43 -16.12 -0.14
N TRP A 233 3.66 -15.54 1.01
CA TRP A 233 3.70 -16.21 2.30
C TRP A 233 2.93 -15.42 3.34
N CYS A 234 2.07 -16.09 4.07
CA CYS A 234 1.34 -15.55 5.20
C CYS A 234 1.85 -16.18 6.49
N LYS A 235 2.05 -15.36 7.51
CA LYS A 235 2.28 -15.85 8.87
C LYS A 235 0.94 -16.21 9.47
N VAL A 236 0.80 -17.44 9.92
CA VAL A 236 -0.45 -17.96 10.44
C VAL A 236 -0.28 -18.52 11.84
N GLU A 237 -1.35 -18.47 12.61
CA GLU A 237 -1.49 -19.13 13.89
C GLU A 237 -2.57 -20.23 13.81
N TYR A 238 -2.22 -21.43 14.25
CA TYR A 238 -3.10 -22.58 14.30
C TYR A 238 -2.78 -23.41 15.55
N ASP A 239 -3.79 -23.75 16.33
CA ASP A 239 -3.67 -24.53 17.58
C ASP A 239 -2.54 -24.05 18.52
N GLY A 240 -2.46 -22.70 18.71
CA GLY A 240 -1.46 -22.05 19.55
C GLY A 240 -0.04 -22.07 19.01
N ARG A 241 0.19 -22.53 17.80
CA ARG A 241 1.47 -22.52 17.09
C ARG A 241 1.48 -21.48 15.99
N THR A 242 2.62 -20.84 15.79
CA THR A 242 2.82 -19.84 14.73
C THR A 242 3.81 -20.34 13.70
N GLY A 243 3.50 -20.11 12.43
CA GLY A 243 4.39 -20.45 11.33
C GLY A 243 4.00 -19.77 10.01
N TRP A 244 4.64 -20.14 8.93
CA TRP A 244 4.44 -19.58 7.61
C TRP A 244 3.77 -20.58 6.67
N MET A 245 2.76 -20.14 5.97
CA MET A 245 2.03 -20.88 4.95
C MET A 245 2.00 -20.10 3.64
N MET A 246 2.07 -20.75 2.49
CA MET A 246 1.95 -20.01 1.22
C MET A 246 0.52 -19.51 1.04
N SER A 247 0.38 -18.27 0.59
CA SER A 247 -0.91 -17.57 0.45
C SER A 247 -1.90 -18.30 -0.46
N ASN A 248 -1.43 -19.00 -1.48
CA ASN A 248 -2.30 -19.79 -2.38
C ASN A 248 -2.96 -21.02 -1.74
N TYR A 249 -2.62 -21.36 -0.48
CA TYR A 249 -3.30 -22.36 0.33
C TYR A 249 -4.29 -21.76 1.34
N LEU A 250 -4.58 -20.46 1.25
CA LEU A 250 -5.44 -19.72 2.15
C LEU A 250 -6.59 -19.05 1.40
N GLU A 251 -7.81 -19.33 1.81
CA GLU A 251 -9.03 -18.66 1.39
C GLU A 251 -9.51 -17.78 2.52
N TYR A 252 -9.38 -16.46 2.39
CA TYR A 252 -9.79 -15.52 3.43
C TYR A 252 -11.29 -15.54 3.66
N LEU A 253 -11.70 -15.39 4.92
CA LEU A 253 -13.09 -15.42 5.34
C LEU A 253 -13.52 -14.00 5.78
N ASN A 254 -14.74 -13.62 5.41
CA ASN A 254 -15.38 -12.41 5.92
C ASN A 254 -15.86 -12.60 7.36
N GLN A 255 -16.44 -11.56 7.98
CA GLN A 255 -16.96 -11.60 9.35
C GLN A 255 -18.08 -12.63 9.57
N ASP A 256 -18.76 -13.07 8.50
CA ASP A 256 -19.80 -14.09 8.53
C ASP A 256 -19.23 -15.50 8.32
N GLY A 257 -17.90 -15.65 8.25
CA GLY A 257 -17.22 -16.93 8.02
C GLY A 257 -17.39 -17.47 6.60
N GLN A 258 -17.85 -16.64 5.65
CA GLN A 258 -17.94 -16.97 4.23
C GLN A 258 -16.68 -16.53 3.50
N PRO A 259 -16.33 -17.12 2.35
CA PRO A 259 -15.21 -16.64 1.55
C PRO A 259 -15.29 -15.15 1.29
N ASP A 260 -14.26 -14.41 1.69
CA ASP A 260 -14.19 -12.98 1.45
C ASP A 260 -13.78 -12.70 0.01
N THR A 261 -14.76 -12.41 -0.84
CA THR A 261 -14.55 -12.08 -2.24
C THR A 261 -13.81 -10.74 -2.44
N ASP A 262 -13.63 -9.96 -1.38
CA ASP A 262 -12.94 -8.67 -1.39
C ASP A 262 -11.55 -8.70 -0.72
N ALA A 263 -11.23 -9.77 0.00
CA ALA A 263 -9.88 -9.97 0.53
C ALA A 263 -8.89 -10.24 -0.62
N GLY A 264 -7.71 -9.62 -0.57
CA GLY A 264 -6.70 -9.66 -1.64
C GLY A 264 -5.96 -11.00 -1.84
N GLY A 265 -6.57 -12.12 -1.50
CA GLY A 265 -6.06 -13.44 -1.81
C GLY A 265 -6.02 -13.70 -3.32
N TYR A 266 -5.00 -14.37 -3.81
CA TYR A 266 -4.98 -14.93 -5.16
C TYR A 266 -6.13 -15.95 -5.27
N TYR A 267 -7.27 -15.51 -5.76
CA TYR A 267 -8.31 -16.45 -6.17
C TYR A 267 -7.73 -17.27 -7.31
N ALA A 268 -7.60 -18.57 -7.12
CA ALA A 268 -7.58 -19.50 -8.24
C ALA A 268 -8.96 -19.36 -8.92
N VAL A 269 -9.08 -18.44 -9.85
CA VAL A 269 -10.22 -18.42 -10.75
C VAL A 269 -10.15 -19.74 -11.48
N THR A 270 -11.04 -20.67 -11.12
CA THR A 270 -11.20 -21.91 -11.87
C THR A 270 -11.83 -21.53 -13.19
N LEU A 271 -10.98 -21.16 -14.15
CA LEU A 271 -11.40 -20.92 -15.51
C LEU A 271 -11.89 -22.25 -16.07
N THR A 272 -13.05 -22.24 -16.70
CA THR A 272 -13.48 -23.38 -17.53
C THR A 272 -12.50 -23.58 -18.67
N ALA A 273 -12.44 -24.78 -19.24
CA ALA A 273 -11.59 -25.05 -20.41
C ALA A 273 -11.87 -24.04 -21.54
N GLU A 274 -13.12 -23.65 -21.75
CA GLU A 274 -13.56 -22.67 -22.73
C GLU A 274 -13.03 -21.26 -22.44
N GLN A 275 -12.99 -20.85 -21.16
CA GLN A 275 -12.42 -19.57 -20.74
C GLN A 275 -10.88 -19.55 -20.91
N VAL A 276 -10.20 -20.65 -20.64
CA VAL A 276 -8.77 -20.81 -20.87
C VAL A 276 -8.46 -20.70 -22.38
N GLU A 277 -9.26 -21.35 -23.24
CA GLU A 277 -9.12 -21.24 -24.69
C GLU A 277 -9.32 -19.81 -25.20
N MET A 278 -10.35 -19.08 -24.68
CA MET A 278 -10.57 -17.67 -25.04
C MET A 278 -9.40 -16.77 -24.63
N ILE A 279 -8.86 -16.95 -23.44
CA ILE A 279 -7.70 -16.19 -22.96
C ILE A 279 -6.47 -16.48 -23.81
N ASN A 280 -6.19 -17.74 -24.12
CA ASN A 280 -5.07 -18.14 -24.96
C ASN A 280 -5.20 -17.60 -26.40
N ALA A 281 -6.40 -17.58 -26.96
CA ALA A 281 -6.68 -16.99 -28.26
C ALA A 281 -6.43 -15.46 -28.25
N ALA A 282 -6.87 -14.77 -27.19
CA ALA A 282 -6.65 -13.34 -27.01
C ALA A 282 -5.16 -13.00 -26.85
N LEU A 283 -4.41 -13.79 -26.08
CA LEU A 283 -2.97 -13.65 -25.92
C LEU A 283 -2.22 -13.86 -27.23
N THR A 284 -2.59 -14.88 -28.01
CA THR A 284 -2.02 -15.16 -29.34
C THR A 284 -2.29 -14.00 -30.30
N THR A 285 -3.48 -13.45 -30.28
CA THR A 285 -3.83 -12.29 -31.11
C THR A 285 -3.03 -11.05 -30.72
N ALA A 286 -2.88 -10.78 -29.43
CA ALA A 286 -2.08 -9.67 -28.92
C ALA A 286 -0.58 -9.84 -29.30
N GLN A 287 -0.03 -11.06 -29.21
CA GLN A 287 1.35 -11.35 -29.61
C GLN A 287 1.55 -11.12 -31.12
N ASN A 288 0.64 -11.58 -31.96
CA ASN A 288 0.68 -11.35 -33.40
C ASN A 288 0.61 -9.84 -33.76
N MET A 289 -0.16 -9.05 -33.00
CA MET A 289 -0.16 -7.59 -33.16
C MET A 289 1.19 -6.97 -32.80
N ILE A 290 1.79 -7.38 -31.69
CA ILE A 290 3.11 -6.92 -31.25
C ILE A 290 4.18 -7.26 -32.28
N ASP A 291 4.18 -8.47 -32.81
CA ASP A 291 5.12 -8.93 -33.83
C ASP A 291 4.95 -8.16 -35.15
N SER A 292 3.69 -7.85 -35.51
CA SER A 292 3.38 -7.03 -36.70
C SER A 292 3.87 -5.60 -36.54
N ILE A 293 3.74 -5.00 -35.36
CA ILE A 293 4.26 -3.66 -35.06
C ILE A 293 5.79 -3.67 -35.05
N GLY A 294 6.43 -4.69 -34.49
CA GLY A 294 7.87 -4.88 -34.50
C GLY A 294 8.44 -4.98 -35.92
N CYS A 295 7.71 -5.64 -36.83
CA CYS A 295 8.10 -5.76 -38.23
C CYS A 295 7.97 -4.43 -39.02
N ILE A 296 7.06 -3.52 -38.60
CA ILE A 296 6.88 -2.20 -39.20
C ILE A 296 7.99 -1.23 -38.74
N ILE A 297 8.40 -1.31 -37.48
CA ILE A 297 9.46 -0.43 -36.89
C ILE A 297 10.85 -0.87 -37.33
N GLY A 298 11.08 -2.15 -37.64
CA GLY A 298 12.38 -2.67 -38.09
C GLY A 298 12.72 -2.45 -39.56
N ARG A 299 11.89 -1.73 -40.34
CA ARG A 299 12.09 -1.40 -41.77
C ARG A 299 12.21 0.11 -42.03
N GLY A 300 12.64 0.89 -41.05
CA GLY A 300 12.95 2.32 -41.17
C GLY A 300 14.45 2.59 -41.10
#